data_04d817757fcc42daeb6ed558d8bc58ff
#
_entry.id   04d817757fcc42daeb6ed558d8bc58ff
#
_cell.length_a   1.000
_cell.length_b   1.000
_cell.length_c   1.000
_cell.angle_alpha   90.00
_cell.angle_beta   90.00
_cell.angle_gamma   90.00
#
_symmetry.space_group_name_H-M   'P 1'
#
loop_
_entity.id
_entity.type
_entity.pdbx_description
1 polymer ?
#
loop_
_entity_poly.entity_id
_entity_poly.type
_entity_poly.pdbx_seq_one_letter_code
_entity_poly.pdbx_strand_id
1 'polypeptide(L)'
;WGPACRKVARPTIALHGAGKVTVDPRIVDAVRALNACLVRWNYRTRYADTGAYVCRQKVGGNGYSNHSYGTALDLNWQTNPYGRTLRTDMPAGMREAIKAIRTNNGRQVWAWGGDWRGNKDAMHWEIVCTPADLATGIRGGTTTGGSQPPAPAPAPNPQPVVEDDMYARDTKTGAIYAITHTHYQHLSGPQWADRQKEGAKATDMAPELVFHFCKSRIRA
;
A
#
# COMPACT_ATOMS: atom_id res chain seq x y z
N TRP A 1 21.65 12.27 7.49
CA TRP A 1 20.99 12.13 6.18
C TRP A 1 21.46 13.16 5.17
N GLY A 2 22.16 14.21 5.58
CA GLY A 2 22.54 15.35 4.78
C GLY A 2 21.41 16.38 4.65
N PRO A 3 21.53 17.39 3.76
CA PRO A 3 20.51 18.44 3.61
C PRO A 3 19.21 17.89 3.03
N ALA A 4 18.09 18.47 3.48
CA ALA A 4 16.78 18.19 2.89
C ALA A 4 16.76 18.59 1.41
N CYS A 5 15.90 17.93 0.63
CA CYS A 5 15.68 18.23 -0.80
C CYS A 5 16.95 18.15 -1.68
N ARG A 6 17.99 17.48 -1.22
CA ARG A 6 19.22 17.36 -2.00
C ARG A 6 18.97 16.67 -3.34
N LYS A 7 19.66 17.13 -4.37
CA LYS A 7 19.60 16.54 -5.71
C LYS A 7 20.47 15.27 -5.77
N VAL A 8 19.84 14.12 -5.60
CA VAL A 8 20.47 12.79 -5.74
C VAL A 8 19.55 11.88 -6.53
N ALA A 9 20.12 10.93 -7.24
CA ALA A 9 19.35 9.85 -7.86
C ALA A 9 18.63 9.04 -6.77
N ARG A 10 17.32 8.87 -6.94
CA ARG A 10 16.47 8.09 -6.02
C ARG A 10 15.84 6.93 -6.76
N PRO A 11 16.05 5.71 -6.30
CA PRO A 11 15.34 4.55 -6.86
C PRO A 11 13.85 4.63 -6.56
N THR A 12 13.06 4.12 -7.51
CA THR A 12 11.62 3.88 -7.33
C THR A 12 11.41 2.39 -7.10
N ILE A 13 10.75 2.06 -6.00
CA ILE A 13 10.47 0.70 -5.55
C ILE A 13 8.98 0.43 -5.72
N ALA A 14 8.64 -0.66 -6.42
CA ALA A 14 7.27 -1.16 -6.46
C ALA A 14 6.94 -1.86 -5.13
N LEU A 15 5.74 -1.60 -4.60
CA LEU A 15 5.22 -2.23 -3.41
C LEU A 15 4.16 -3.28 -3.78
N HIS A 16 3.80 -4.14 -2.82
CA HIS A 16 2.70 -5.09 -2.99
C HIS A 16 1.40 -4.37 -3.37
N GLY A 17 0.79 -4.73 -4.50
CA GLY A 17 -0.30 -4.02 -5.13
C GLY A 17 0.18 -3.14 -6.29
N ALA A 18 -0.32 -1.91 -6.40
CA ALA A 18 0.01 -0.97 -7.48
C ALA A 18 0.85 0.24 -7.03
N GLY A 19 1.10 0.40 -5.73
CA GLY A 19 1.86 1.52 -5.18
C GLY A 19 3.33 1.48 -5.58
N LYS A 20 3.91 2.68 -5.72
CA LYS A 20 5.35 2.87 -5.98
C LYS A 20 5.87 3.99 -5.09
N VAL A 21 7.09 3.85 -4.59
CA VAL A 21 7.73 4.83 -3.71
C VAL A 21 9.13 5.18 -4.22
N THR A 22 9.41 6.48 -4.32
CA THR A 22 10.74 6.98 -4.66
C THR A 22 11.45 7.40 -3.37
N VAL A 23 12.61 6.82 -3.08
CA VAL A 23 13.24 6.90 -1.75
C VAL A 23 14.73 7.20 -1.82
N ASP A 24 15.32 7.57 -0.69
CA ASP A 24 16.79 7.66 -0.56
C ASP A 24 17.39 6.26 -0.81
N PRO A 25 18.48 6.12 -1.60
CA PRO A 25 19.07 4.82 -1.92
C PRO A 25 19.51 4.01 -0.69
N ARG A 26 19.82 4.68 0.44
CA ARG A 26 20.23 4.02 1.68
C ARG A 26 19.12 3.29 2.41
N ILE A 27 17.83 3.56 2.10
CA ILE A 27 16.71 2.89 2.74
C ILE A 27 16.06 1.80 1.89
N VAL A 28 16.62 1.47 0.73
CA VAL A 28 16.04 0.50 -0.21
C VAL A 28 15.75 -0.84 0.45
N ASP A 29 16.70 -1.37 1.23
CA ASP A 29 16.52 -2.66 1.90
C ASP A 29 15.52 -2.58 3.05
N ALA A 30 15.42 -1.45 3.74
CA ALA A 30 14.38 -1.20 4.72
C ALA A 30 12.98 -1.20 4.06
N VAL A 31 12.84 -0.57 2.87
CA VAL A 31 11.59 -0.58 2.09
C VAL A 31 11.24 -1.99 1.62
N ARG A 32 12.22 -2.77 1.18
CA ARG A 32 12.02 -4.18 0.81
C ARG A 32 11.52 -5.02 1.98
N ALA A 33 12.11 -4.82 3.17
CA ALA A 33 11.68 -5.50 4.39
C ALA A 33 10.25 -5.11 4.79
N LEU A 34 9.89 -3.83 4.71
CA LEU A 34 8.51 -3.36 4.90
C LEU A 34 7.59 -4.02 3.86
N ASN A 35 7.98 -4.03 2.58
CA ASN A 35 7.17 -4.62 1.52
C ASN A 35 6.94 -6.13 1.74
N ALA A 36 7.89 -6.86 2.30
CA ALA A 36 7.70 -8.25 2.70
C ALA A 36 6.57 -8.40 3.75
N CYS A 37 6.42 -7.44 4.66
CA CYS A 37 5.27 -7.39 5.56
C CYS A 37 3.96 -7.14 4.80
N LEU A 38 3.94 -6.20 3.83
CA LEU A 38 2.74 -5.95 3.01
C LEU A 38 2.30 -7.23 2.28
N VAL A 39 3.24 -7.95 1.66
CA VAL A 39 2.98 -9.24 1.00
C VAL A 39 2.41 -10.27 1.98
N ARG A 40 3.04 -10.45 3.15
CA ARG A 40 2.63 -11.43 4.17
C ARG A 40 1.18 -11.22 4.64
N TRP A 41 0.73 -9.97 4.78
CA TRP A 41 -0.64 -9.63 5.19
C TRP A 41 -1.57 -9.36 4.02
N ASN A 42 -1.12 -9.58 2.77
CA ASN A 42 -1.84 -9.25 1.55
C ASN A 42 -2.39 -7.80 1.55
N TYR A 43 -1.66 -6.88 2.19
CA TYR A 43 -2.03 -5.46 2.22
C TYR A 43 -1.60 -4.77 0.95
N ARG A 44 -2.54 -4.58 0.04
CA ARG A 44 -2.28 -4.01 -1.29
C ARG A 44 -2.21 -2.49 -1.25
N THR A 45 -1.10 -1.95 -1.69
CA THR A 45 -0.95 -0.49 -1.85
C THR A 45 -1.57 -0.03 -3.16
N ARG A 46 -2.07 1.20 -3.17
CA ARG A 46 -2.69 1.85 -4.35
C ARG A 46 -1.75 2.92 -4.90
N TYR A 47 -1.66 3.01 -6.23
CA TYR A 47 -0.82 4.01 -6.90
C TYR A 47 -1.28 5.45 -6.60
N ALA A 48 -2.59 5.68 -6.56
CA ALA A 48 -3.18 7.02 -6.46
C ALA A 48 -2.99 7.67 -5.07
N ASP A 49 -2.75 6.87 -4.03
CA ASP A 49 -2.67 7.33 -2.64
C ASP A 49 -1.55 6.65 -1.83
N THR A 50 -0.44 6.38 -2.51
CA THR A 50 0.81 5.89 -1.91
C THR A 50 1.98 6.67 -2.48
N GLY A 51 2.88 7.16 -1.62
CA GLY A 51 4.02 7.97 -2.04
C GLY A 51 5.15 8.03 -1.02
N ALA A 52 6.24 8.73 -1.36
CA ALA A 52 7.38 8.90 -0.46
C ALA A 52 8.04 10.27 -0.61
N TYR A 53 9.02 10.40 -1.52
CA TYR A 53 9.78 11.63 -1.64
C TYR A 53 8.94 12.81 -2.13
N VAL A 54 8.88 13.84 -1.32
CA VAL A 54 8.36 15.17 -1.66
C VAL A 54 9.19 16.21 -0.92
N CYS A 55 9.79 17.14 -1.67
CA CYS A 55 10.53 18.26 -1.07
C CYS A 55 9.54 19.29 -0.49
N ARG A 56 9.27 19.23 0.80
CA ARG A 56 8.34 20.13 1.50
C ARG A 56 8.71 20.33 2.97
N GLN A 57 8.29 21.44 3.55
CA GLN A 57 8.33 21.66 5.00
C GLN A 57 7.25 20.80 5.71
N LYS A 58 7.40 20.64 7.02
CA LYS A 58 6.37 20.04 7.87
C LYS A 58 5.12 20.91 7.89
N VAL A 59 3.96 20.30 7.84
CA VAL A 59 2.70 21.01 8.01
C VAL A 59 2.54 21.43 9.47
N GLY A 60 2.36 22.73 9.71
CA GLY A 60 2.18 23.28 11.06
C GLY A 60 3.41 23.22 11.99
N GLY A 61 4.61 23.02 11.45
CA GLY A 61 5.84 22.91 12.23
C GLY A 61 7.05 23.54 11.54
N ASN A 62 8.15 23.69 12.28
CA ASN A 62 9.42 24.18 11.75
C ASN A 62 10.22 23.02 11.12
N GLY A 63 10.95 23.33 10.04
CA GLY A 63 11.88 22.41 9.37
C GLY A 63 11.22 21.53 8.30
N TYR A 64 12.04 20.67 7.72
CA TYR A 64 11.64 19.80 6.61
C TYR A 64 11.00 18.50 7.11
N SER A 65 10.02 18.01 6.33
CA SER A 65 9.44 16.68 6.53
C SER A 65 10.46 15.59 6.18
N ASN A 66 10.36 14.40 6.80
CA ASN A 66 11.19 13.24 6.47
C ASN A 66 11.00 12.77 5.02
N HIS A 67 9.88 13.10 4.38
CA HIS A 67 9.70 12.96 2.93
C HIS A 67 10.73 13.74 2.12
N SER A 68 11.18 14.92 2.60
CA SER A 68 12.18 15.75 1.92
C SER A 68 13.59 15.15 1.89
N TYR A 69 13.83 14.14 2.73
CA TYR A 69 15.06 13.34 2.72
C TYR A 69 14.87 12.03 1.94
N GLY A 70 13.64 11.67 1.56
CA GLY A 70 13.30 10.39 0.98
C GLY A 70 13.34 9.24 2.00
N THR A 71 13.11 9.53 3.28
CA THR A 71 13.20 8.59 4.41
C THR A 71 11.84 8.31 5.07
N ALA A 72 10.74 8.71 4.42
CA ALA A 72 9.39 8.43 4.84
C ALA A 72 8.52 7.98 3.68
N LEU A 73 7.50 7.18 4.00
CA LEU A 73 6.49 6.64 3.08
C LEU A 73 5.11 6.98 3.62
N ASP A 74 4.19 7.31 2.72
CA ASP A 74 2.75 7.38 3.01
C ASP A 74 2.04 6.26 2.24
N LEU A 75 1.34 5.38 2.96
CA LEU A 75 0.66 4.22 2.39
C LEU A 75 -0.86 4.40 2.47
N ASN A 76 -1.53 4.36 1.30
CA ASN A 76 -2.99 4.36 1.19
C ASN A 76 -3.66 5.47 2.03
N TRP A 77 -3.29 6.74 1.85
CA TRP A 77 -3.73 7.86 2.72
C TRP A 77 -5.25 8.08 2.73
N GLN A 78 -5.99 7.63 1.73
CA GLN A 78 -7.45 7.76 1.74
C GLN A 78 -8.11 6.89 2.82
N THR A 79 -7.54 5.72 3.12
CA THR A 79 -8.01 4.82 4.17
C THR A 79 -7.21 4.96 5.48
N ASN A 80 -6.06 5.62 5.43
CA ASN A 80 -5.17 5.89 6.56
C ASN A 80 -4.94 7.40 6.73
N PRO A 81 -5.97 8.20 6.96
CA PRO A 81 -5.85 9.65 6.95
C PRO A 81 -5.08 10.20 8.17
N TYR A 82 -4.53 11.40 7.99
CA TYR A 82 -4.10 12.26 9.10
C TYR A 82 -5.33 12.78 9.86
N GLY A 83 -5.27 12.84 11.20
CA GLY A 83 -6.36 13.37 12.02
C GLY A 83 -6.17 13.21 13.52
N ARG A 84 -7.11 13.73 14.30
CA ARG A 84 -7.09 13.61 15.77
C ARG A 84 -7.36 12.18 16.25
N THR A 85 -8.23 11.47 15.55
CA THR A 85 -8.61 10.09 15.85
C THR A 85 -7.91 9.16 14.88
N LEU A 86 -7.33 8.08 15.40
CA LEU A 86 -6.72 7.05 14.57
C LEU A 86 -7.78 6.34 13.72
N ARG A 87 -7.63 6.42 12.42
CA ARG A 87 -8.37 5.63 11.44
C ARG A 87 -7.37 4.94 10.52
N THR A 88 -7.48 3.63 10.35
CA THR A 88 -6.56 2.84 9.54
C THR A 88 -7.20 1.52 9.12
N ASP A 89 -6.93 1.11 7.91
CA ASP A 89 -7.23 -0.22 7.38
C ASP A 89 -6.04 -1.19 7.49
N MET A 90 -4.89 -0.70 8.00
CA MET A 90 -3.70 -1.53 8.18
C MET A 90 -3.91 -2.56 9.31
N PRO A 91 -3.77 -3.87 9.05
CA PRO A 91 -3.87 -4.88 10.10
C PRO A 91 -2.91 -4.63 11.27
N ALA A 92 -3.37 -4.79 12.51
CA ALA A 92 -2.55 -4.56 13.70
C ALA A 92 -1.26 -5.39 13.67
N GLY A 93 -1.36 -6.69 13.34
CA GLY A 93 -0.19 -7.56 13.25
C GLY A 93 0.83 -7.12 12.19
N MET A 94 0.37 -6.56 11.05
CA MET A 94 1.26 -6.00 10.04
C MET A 94 2.02 -4.79 10.59
N ARG A 95 1.33 -3.88 11.28
CA ARG A 95 1.96 -2.69 11.86
C ARG A 95 3.02 -3.09 12.89
N GLU A 96 2.73 -4.05 13.76
CA GLU A 96 3.70 -4.58 14.73
C GLU A 96 4.89 -5.25 14.04
N ALA A 97 4.67 -6.02 12.98
CA ALA A 97 5.75 -6.66 12.23
C ALA A 97 6.67 -5.62 11.54
N ILE A 98 6.12 -4.55 10.98
CA ILE A 98 6.92 -3.45 10.41
C ILE A 98 7.72 -2.74 11.52
N LYS A 99 7.11 -2.45 12.66
CA LYS A 99 7.79 -1.85 13.82
C LYS A 99 8.86 -2.78 14.44
N ALA A 100 8.74 -4.08 14.23
CA ALA A 100 9.70 -5.07 14.69
C ALA A 100 10.93 -5.21 13.78
N ILE A 101 10.95 -4.63 12.58
CA ILE A 101 12.11 -4.63 11.69
C ILE A 101 13.29 -3.93 12.39
N ARG A 102 14.46 -4.59 12.39
CA ARG A 102 15.68 -4.10 13.01
C ARG A 102 16.84 -4.11 12.02
N THR A 103 17.81 -3.27 12.26
CA THR A 103 19.13 -3.38 11.66
C THR A 103 19.92 -4.54 12.29
N ASN A 104 21.00 -5.00 11.65
CA ASN A 104 21.82 -6.09 12.20
C ASN A 104 22.44 -5.73 13.55
N ASN A 105 22.71 -4.46 13.82
CA ASN A 105 23.13 -3.96 15.13
C ASN A 105 21.98 -3.70 16.12
N GLY A 106 20.73 -4.13 15.79
CA GLY A 106 19.57 -4.15 16.69
C GLY A 106 18.74 -2.87 16.77
N ARG A 107 19.04 -1.83 15.96
CA ARG A 107 18.27 -0.59 15.96
C ARG A 107 16.91 -0.77 15.28
N GLN A 108 15.89 -0.14 15.83
CA GLN A 108 14.58 -0.06 15.18
C GLN A 108 14.70 0.71 13.86
N VAL A 109 14.05 0.20 12.81
CA VAL A 109 14.11 0.80 11.48
C VAL A 109 12.96 1.76 11.24
N TRP A 110 11.72 1.33 11.53
CA TRP A 110 10.51 2.06 11.19
C TRP A 110 9.75 2.54 12.42
N ALA A 111 9.30 3.78 12.41
CA ALA A 111 8.24 4.30 13.28
C ALA A 111 6.98 4.57 12.46
N TRP A 112 5.82 4.47 13.12
CA TRP A 112 4.52 4.70 12.52
C TRP A 112 3.86 5.97 13.08
N GLY A 113 3.37 6.85 12.21
CA GLY A 113 2.71 8.09 12.61
C GLY A 113 1.37 7.89 13.33
N GLY A 114 0.76 6.70 13.20
CA GLY A 114 -0.41 6.33 13.98
C GLY A 114 -0.15 6.19 15.50
N ASP A 115 1.12 5.99 15.91
CA ASP A 115 1.50 5.91 17.33
C ASP A 115 1.79 7.29 17.94
N TRP A 116 1.83 8.37 17.14
CA TRP A 116 2.16 9.70 17.67
C TRP A 116 1.17 10.16 18.73
N ARG A 117 1.69 10.93 19.73
CA ARG A 117 0.85 11.65 20.69
C ARG A 117 0.16 12.83 19.98
N GLY A 118 -1.05 13.16 20.24
CA GLY A 118 -1.79 14.20 19.54
C GLY A 118 -2.37 13.73 18.21
N ASN A 119 -2.14 14.46 17.12
CA ASN A 119 -2.64 14.05 15.79
C ASN A 119 -1.96 12.76 15.34
N LYS A 120 -2.77 11.88 14.77
CA LYS A 120 -2.36 10.61 14.21
C LYS A 120 -2.09 10.78 12.71
N ASP A 121 -1.00 10.22 12.23
CA ASP A 121 -0.70 10.17 10.79
C ASP A 121 -0.63 8.70 10.35
N ALA A 122 -1.82 8.14 10.13
CA ALA A 122 -1.96 6.69 9.95
C ALA A 122 -1.32 6.17 8.66
N MET A 123 -1.16 7.01 7.63
CA MET A 123 -0.46 6.64 6.39
C MET A 123 1.05 6.59 6.58
N HIS A 124 1.61 7.36 7.52
CA HIS A 124 3.02 7.74 7.61
C HIS A 124 3.89 6.69 8.29
N TRP A 125 4.93 6.28 7.59
CA TRP A 125 6.02 5.45 8.07
C TRP A 125 7.35 6.15 7.85
N GLU A 126 8.21 6.23 8.85
CA GLU A 126 9.49 6.93 8.75
C GLU A 126 10.65 6.14 9.33
N ILE A 127 11.84 6.34 8.75
CA ILE A 127 13.09 5.76 9.26
C ILE A 127 13.50 6.50 10.54
N VAL A 128 13.80 5.74 11.60
CA VAL A 128 14.20 6.27 12.92
C VAL A 128 15.64 5.91 13.33
N CYS A 129 16.37 5.18 12.49
CA CYS A 129 17.79 4.88 12.69
C CYS A 129 18.68 5.71 11.78
N THR A 130 19.99 5.66 12.02
CA THR A 130 20.97 6.42 11.23
C THR A 130 21.34 5.69 9.93
N PRO A 131 21.94 6.41 8.94
CA PRO A 131 22.51 5.75 7.77
C PRO A 131 23.59 4.71 8.12
N ALA A 132 24.37 4.93 9.18
CA ALA A 132 25.39 3.98 9.64
C ALA A 132 24.73 2.70 10.19
N ASP A 133 23.62 2.81 10.91
CA ASP A 133 22.87 1.64 11.37
C ASP A 133 22.34 0.82 10.19
N LEU A 134 21.75 1.50 9.17
CA LEU A 134 21.24 0.83 7.96
C LEU A 134 22.35 0.13 7.17
N ALA A 135 23.57 0.70 7.15
CA ALA A 135 24.72 0.11 6.46
C ALA A 135 25.14 -1.24 7.09
N THR A 136 24.72 -1.55 8.32
CA THR A 136 24.95 -2.88 8.93
C THR A 136 24.05 -3.96 8.33
N GLY A 137 23.06 -3.60 7.53
CA GLY A 137 22.04 -4.48 6.95
C GLY A 137 20.76 -4.55 7.77
N ILE A 138 19.73 -5.13 7.19
CA ILE A 138 18.37 -5.24 7.77
C ILE A 138 18.08 -6.70 8.12
N ARG A 139 17.61 -6.94 9.35
CA ARG A 139 17.04 -8.22 9.76
C ARG A 139 15.58 -8.06 10.19
N GLY A 140 14.74 -9.07 9.93
CA GLY A 140 13.35 -9.09 10.33
C GLY A 140 12.34 -8.89 9.20
N GLY A 141 12.78 -8.73 7.95
CA GLY A 141 11.90 -8.77 6.77
C GLY A 141 11.69 -10.19 6.22
N THR A 142 12.58 -11.12 6.55
CA THR A 142 12.54 -12.55 6.16
C THR A 142 12.99 -13.40 7.34
N THR A 143 12.17 -13.59 8.36
CA THR A 143 12.43 -14.64 9.33
C THR A 143 11.86 -15.97 8.83
N THR A 144 12.69 -16.74 8.14
CA THR A 144 12.72 -18.18 8.35
C THR A 144 13.06 -18.39 9.83
N GLY A 145 12.10 -18.71 10.69
CA GLY A 145 12.39 -19.18 12.05
C GLY A 145 11.87 -18.36 13.24
N GLY A 146 10.75 -17.69 13.12
CA GLY A 146 9.88 -17.39 14.26
C GLY A 146 8.54 -18.03 13.98
N SER A 147 7.96 -18.70 14.96
CA SER A 147 6.62 -19.27 14.84
C SER A 147 5.73 -18.22 14.21
N GLN A 148 5.35 -18.47 12.96
CA GLN A 148 4.33 -17.69 12.28
C GLN A 148 3.16 -17.66 13.28
N PRO A 149 2.67 -16.47 13.75
CA PRO A 149 1.35 -16.45 14.32
C PRO A 149 0.52 -17.20 13.30
N PRO A 150 -0.33 -18.18 13.68
CA PRO A 150 -1.14 -18.89 12.70
C PRO A 150 -1.66 -17.81 11.79
N ALA A 151 -1.39 -17.92 10.47
CA ALA A 151 -1.84 -16.95 9.49
C ALA A 151 -3.25 -16.65 9.92
N PRO A 152 -3.68 -15.37 10.15
CA PRO A 152 -5.05 -15.11 10.56
C PRO A 152 -5.83 -16.01 9.65
N ALA A 153 -6.59 -16.97 10.27
CA ALA A 153 -7.19 -18.11 9.58
C ALA A 153 -7.71 -17.51 8.30
N PRO A 154 -7.28 -17.97 7.10
CA PRO A 154 -7.46 -17.23 5.84
C PRO A 154 -8.84 -16.68 5.97
N ALA A 155 -9.00 -15.35 5.98
CA ALA A 155 -10.27 -14.68 6.28
C ALA A 155 -11.23 -15.51 5.48
N PRO A 156 -12.18 -16.23 6.15
CA PRO A 156 -12.80 -17.45 5.63
C PRO A 156 -12.97 -17.14 4.17
N ASN A 157 -12.27 -17.91 3.35
CA ASN A 157 -12.07 -17.68 1.90
C ASN A 157 -13.36 -17.07 1.48
N PRO A 158 -13.45 -15.73 1.16
CA PRO A 158 -14.75 -15.11 1.09
C PRO A 158 -15.50 -16.12 0.28
N GLN A 159 -16.38 -16.83 0.98
CA GLN A 159 -17.23 -17.90 0.40
C GLN A 159 -17.64 -17.23 -0.87
N PRO A 160 -17.48 -17.75 -2.09
CA PRO A 160 -17.89 -17.02 -3.26
C PRO A 160 -19.23 -16.45 -2.88
N VAL A 161 -19.23 -15.21 -2.42
CA VAL A 161 -20.46 -14.47 -2.29
C VAL A 161 -20.81 -14.42 -3.74
N VAL A 162 -21.70 -15.27 -4.14
CA VAL A 162 -22.48 -15.18 -5.37
C VAL A 162 -23.36 -13.94 -5.17
N GLU A 163 -22.72 -12.82 -4.87
CA GLU A 163 -23.22 -11.52 -5.12
C GLU A 163 -22.87 -11.27 -6.57
N ASP A 164 -23.90 -11.10 -7.38
CA ASP A 164 -23.88 -10.82 -8.80
C ASP A 164 -22.71 -9.93 -9.22
N ASP A 165 -21.52 -10.50 -9.34
CA ASP A 165 -20.38 -9.87 -9.99
C ASP A 165 -20.83 -9.62 -11.44
N MET A 166 -21.25 -8.39 -11.70
CA MET A 166 -21.64 -8.02 -13.04
C MET A 166 -20.38 -7.75 -13.84
N TYR A 167 -20.29 -8.39 -14.99
CA TYR A 167 -19.23 -8.12 -15.96
C TYR A 167 -19.83 -7.37 -17.13
N ALA A 168 -19.27 -6.20 -17.42
CA ALA A 168 -19.66 -5.40 -18.58
C ALA A 168 -18.58 -5.42 -19.65
N ARG A 169 -18.97 -5.59 -20.91
CA ARG A 169 -18.10 -5.44 -22.07
C ARG A 169 -18.43 -4.12 -22.77
N ASP A 170 -17.44 -3.26 -22.92
CA ASP A 170 -17.51 -2.09 -23.78
C ASP A 170 -17.58 -2.53 -25.24
N THR A 171 -18.69 -2.25 -25.93
CA THR A 171 -18.90 -2.69 -27.31
C THR A 171 -18.01 -1.98 -28.32
N LYS A 172 -17.43 -0.82 -27.99
CA LYS A 172 -16.54 -0.08 -28.87
C LYS A 172 -15.08 -0.55 -28.77
N THR A 173 -14.62 -0.87 -27.57
CA THR A 173 -13.21 -1.24 -27.31
C THR A 173 -13.02 -2.72 -27.06
N GLY A 174 -14.08 -3.48 -26.75
CA GLY A 174 -14.03 -4.87 -26.31
C GLY A 174 -13.50 -5.03 -24.87
N ALA A 175 -13.20 -3.94 -24.14
CA ALA A 175 -12.69 -3.99 -22.79
C ALA A 175 -13.72 -4.59 -21.83
N ILE A 176 -13.27 -5.45 -20.90
CA ILE A 176 -14.11 -6.09 -19.88
C ILE A 176 -13.87 -5.44 -18.54
N TYR A 177 -14.95 -5.14 -17.85
CA TYR A 177 -14.95 -4.56 -16.50
C TYR A 177 -15.70 -5.47 -15.54
N ALA A 178 -15.08 -5.79 -14.41
CA ALA A 178 -15.76 -6.34 -13.25
C ALA A 178 -16.34 -5.19 -12.43
N ILE A 179 -17.62 -5.25 -12.08
CA ILE A 179 -18.37 -4.20 -11.36
C ILE A 179 -18.91 -4.80 -10.09
N THR A 180 -18.47 -4.28 -8.95
CA THR A 180 -18.96 -4.63 -7.62
C THR A 180 -19.76 -3.47 -7.04
N HIS A 181 -20.31 -3.61 -5.84
CA HIS A 181 -21.03 -2.55 -5.14
C HIS A 181 -20.17 -1.33 -4.79
N THR A 182 -18.86 -1.50 -4.70
CA THR A 182 -17.95 -0.48 -4.19
C THR A 182 -16.93 0.02 -5.20
N HIS A 183 -16.67 -0.73 -6.26
CA HIS A 183 -15.68 -0.37 -7.27
C HIS A 183 -15.92 -1.08 -8.60
N TYR A 184 -15.26 -0.61 -9.64
CA TYR A 184 -15.12 -1.31 -10.91
C TYR A 184 -13.65 -1.46 -11.27
N GLN A 185 -13.33 -2.53 -11.98
CA GLN A 185 -11.97 -2.84 -12.39
C GLN A 185 -11.95 -3.32 -13.85
N HIS A 186 -11.05 -2.75 -14.67
CA HIS A 186 -10.74 -3.29 -15.98
C HIS A 186 -10.01 -4.65 -15.81
N LEU A 187 -10.49 -5.68 -16.49
CA LEU A 187 -9.87 -7.00 -16.49
C LEU A 187 -8.94 -7.14 -17.70
N SER A 188 -7.72 -7.60 -17.47
CA SER A 188 -6.84 -8.06 -18.54
C SER A 188 -7.39 -9.35 -19.19
N GLY A 189 -6.94 -9.66 -20.41
CA GLY A 189 -7.34 -10.90 -21.10
C GLY A 189 -7.19 -12.16 -20.25
N PRO A 190 -6.03 -12.41 -19.59
CA PRO A 190 -5.86 -13.56 -18.70
C PRO A 190 -6.83 -13.56 -17.51
N GLN A 191 -7.06 -12.42 -16.86
CA GLN A 191 -8.01 -12.30 -15.74
C GLN A 191 -9.45 -12.62 -16.16
N TRP A 192 -9.85 -12.15 -17.34
CA TRP A 192 -11.16 -12.48 -17.90
C TRP A 192 -11.29 -13.96 -18.25
N ALA A 193 -10.26 -14.56 -18.85
CA ALA A 193 -10.25 -15.99 -19.17
C ALA A 193 -10.41 -16.87 -17.92
N ASP A 194 -9.83 -16.48 -16.77
CA ASP A 194 -10.01 -17.20 -15.53
C ASP A 194 -11.45 -17.08 -14.99
N ARG A 195 -12.06 -15.90 -15.09
CA ARG A 195 -13.48 -15.71 -14.71
C ARG A 195 -14.44 -16.48 -15.60
N GLN A 196 -14.14 -16.60 -16.89
CA GLN A 196 -14.94 -17.42 -17.82
C GLN A 196 -14.91 -18.91 -17.45
N LYS A 197 -13.80 -19.43 -16.94
CA LYS A 197 -13.72 -20.82 -16.43
C LYS A 197 -14.66 -21.05 -15.23
N GLU A 198 -14.91 -19.99 -14.44
CA GLU A 198 -15.84 -19.98 -13.32
C GLU A 198 -17.29 -19.73 -13.75
N GLY A 199 -17.57 -19.63 -15.06
CA GLY A 199 -18.90 -19.42 -15.61
C GLY A 199 -19.33 -17.97 -15.79
N ALA A 200 -18.44 -17.00 -15.60
CA ALA A 200 -18.73 -15.59 -15.75
C ALA A 200 -19.13 -15.23 -17.20
N LYS A 201 -20.16 -14.40 -17.33
CA LYS A 201 -20.62 -13.85 -18.62
C LYS A 201 -20.63 -12.32 -18.53
N ALA A 202 -20.10 -11.65 -19.57
CA ALA A 202 -20.16 -10.18 -19.64
C ALA A 202 -21.41 -9.73 -20.37
N THR A 203 -22.01 -8.64 -19.90
CA THR A 203 -23.09 -7.94 -20.58
C THR A 203 -22.50 -6.87 -21.50
N ASP A 204 -22.84 -6.91 -22.77
CA ASP A 204 -22.42 -5.89 -23.73
C ASP A 204 -23.11 -4.56 -23.46
N MET A 205 -22.32 -3.50 -23.32
CA MET A 205 -22.81 -2.15 -23.02
C MET A 205 -22.11 -1.11 -23.90
N ALA A 206 -22.84 -0.06 -24.26
CA ALA A 206 -22.20 1.11 -24.87
C ALA A 206 -21.24 1.78 -23.88
N PRO A 207 -20.15 2.41 -24.37
CA PRO A 207 -19.12 3.01 -23.49
C PRO A 207 -19.67 3.97 -22.44
N GLU A 208 -20.64 4.79 -22.81
CA GLU A 208 -21.30 5.75 -21.91
C GLU A 208 -22.07 5.04 -20.79
N LEU A 209 -22.69 3.89 -21.09
CA LEU A 209 -23.45 3.10 -20.12
C LEU A 209 -22.52 2.36 -19.15
N VAL A 210 -21.38 1.81 -19.62
CA VAL A 210 -20.37 1.21 -18.74
C VAL A 210 -19.93 2.23 -17.71
N PHE A 211 -19.57 3.44 -18.15
CA PHE A 211 -19.09 4.49 -17.27
C PHE A 211 -20.18 5.02 -16.30
N HIS A 212 -21.39 5.17 -16.78
CA HIS A 212 -22.54 5.61 -15.97
C HIS A 212 -22.91 4.54 -14.93
N PHE A 213 -22.94 3.29 -15.33
CA PHE A 213 -23.26 2.16 -14.46
C PHE A 213 -22.21 1.96 -13.36
N CYS A 214 -20.92 2.07 -13.70
CA CYS A 214 -19.84 2.06 -12.74
C CYS A 214 -19.98 3.19 -11.69
N LYS A 215 -20.41 4.39 -12.09
CA LYS A 215 -20.62 5.52 -11.17
C LYS A 215 -21.88 5.39 -10.31
N SER A 216 -22.96 4.83 -10.83
CA SER A 216 -24.24 4.76 -10.11
C SER A 216 -24.21 3.72 -8.98
N ARG A 217 -23.51 2.60 -9.17
CA ARG A 217 -23.36 1.56 -8.12
C ARG A 217 -22.41 1.92 -6.98
N ILE A 218 -21.45 2.81 -7.21
CA ILE A 218 -20.54 3.29 -6.16
C ILE A 218 -21.21 4.28 -5.19
N ARG A 219 -22.39 4.80 -5.51
CA ARG A 219 -23.12 5.80 -4.71
C ARG A 219 -24.32 5.24 -3.94
N ALA A 220 -24.66 3.99 -4.12
CA ALA A 220 -25.70 3.28 -3.39
C ALA A 220 -25.12 2.42 -2.27
#